data_d25333b26a402abb0e29445f3f7dfd83
#
_entry.id   d25333b26a402abb0e29445f3f7dfd83
#
_cell.length_a   1.000
_cell.length_b   1.000
_cell.length_c   1.000
_cell.angle_alpha   90.00
_cell.angle_beta   90.00
_cell.angle_gamma   90.00
#
_symmetry.space_group_name_H-M   'P 1'
#
loop_
_entity.id
_entity.type
_entity.pdbx_description
1 polymer ?
#
loop_
_entity_poly.entity_id
_entity_poly.type
_entity_poly.pdbx_seq_one_letter_code
_entity_poly.pdbx_strand_id
1 'polypeptide(L)'
;MSLTDAQIDRYSRQIIVPHVGGRGQERLLGARILLVGDARDIEAPFAYLVGAGVGTIIVNAAGVIDSIAAMHDLNPDVTVTDELKAPTDLALLIVGSEEARKIAEEIVKDSHVRGLVIARLDEPGKIVVIPDARNARIVEAGFGTRSESADFIAMLATAEAFKLIAGYAENPSHATIEFDGFETRVRVNP
;
A
#
# COMPACT_ATOMS: atom_id res chain seq x y z
N MET A 1 -18.89 0.02 -13.06
CA MET A 1 -18.77 1.49 -13.28
C MET A 1 -17.91 1.62 -14.53
N SER A 2 -18.22 2.46 -15.49
CA SER A 2 -17.37 2.62 -16.68
C SER A 2 -16.52 3.87 -16.53
N LEU A 3 -15.25 3.80 -16.97
CA LEU A 3 -14.36 4.96 -16.98
C LEU A 3 -14.94 6.08 -17.86
N THR A 4 -14.78 7.32 -17.43
CA THR A 4 -15.07 8.49 -18.26
C THR A 4 -13.95 8.72 -19.26
N ASP A 5 -14.20 9.50 -20.34
CA ASP A 5 -13.18 9.83 -21.32
C ASP A 5 -11.97 10.52 -20.66
N ALA A 6 -12.21 11.44 -19.71
CA ALA A 6 -11.15 12.10 -18.95
C ALA A 6 -10.30 11.13 -18.12
N GLN A 7 -10.92 10.09 -17.56
CA GLN A 7 -10.21 9.03 -16.84
C GLN A 7 -9.43 8.12 -17.80
N ILE A 8 -10.00 7.79 -18.96
CA ILE A 8 -9.31 7.03 -20.00
C ILE A 8 -8.04 7.76 -20.43
N ASP A 9 -8.13 9.06 -20.69
CA ASP A 9 -6.96 9.87 -21.06
C ASP A 9 -5.92 9.92 -19.94
N ARG A 10 -6.36 10.19 -18.68
CA ARG A 10 -5.47 10.30 -17.52
C ARG A 10 -4.72 9.00 -17.24
N TYR A 11 -5.42 7.87 -17.27
CA TYR A 11 -4.87 6.56 -16.94
C TYR A 11 -4.48 5.72 -18.14
N SER A 12 -4.39 6.31 -19.34
CA SER A 12 -4.11 5.61 -20.59
C SER A 12 -2.89 4.68 -20.51
N ARG A 13 -1.80 5.12 -19.86
CA ARG A 13 -0.58 4.34 -19.67
C ARG A 13 -0.73 3.15 -18.74
N GLN A 14 -1.70 3.18 -17.81
CA GLN A 14 -2.00 2.06 -16.91
C GLN A 14 -2.97 1.08 -17.58
N ILE A 15 -3.95 1.60 -18.30
CA ILE A 15 -4.97 0.80 -18.99
C ILE A 15 -4.36 -0.12 -20.05
N ILE A 16 -3.26 0.27 -20.69
CA ILE A 16 -2.57 -0.56 -21.69
C ILE A 16 -1.68 -1.65 -21.06
N VAL A 17 -1.44 -1.62 -19.74
CA VAL A 17 -0.64 -2.66 -19.07
C VAL A 17 -1.42 -3.96 -19.05
N PRO A 18 -0.85 -5.07 -19.56
CA PRO A 18 -1.48 -6.39 -19.46
C PRO A 18 -1.86 -6.71 -18.00
N HIS A 19 -3.01 -7.36 -17.82
CA HIS A 19 -3.60 -7.73 -16.52
C HIS A 19 -4.13 -6.56 -15.65
N VAL A 20 -3.83 -5.30 -15.96
CA VAL A 20 -4.51 -4.14 -15.35
C VAL A 20 -5.74 -3.80 -16.17
N GLY A 21 -5.54 -3.27 -17.36
CA GLY A 21 -6.63 -2.90 -18.26
C GLY A 21 -7.60 -1.87 -17.66
N GLY A 22 -8.70 -1.61 -18.35
CA GLY A 22 -9.76 -0.73 -17.85
C GLY A 22 -10.41 -1.24 -16.56
N ARG A 23 -10.57 -2.56 -16.42
CA ARG A 23 -11.16 -3.16 -15.21
C ARG A 23 -10.28 -3.02 -13.98
N GLY A 24 -8.97 -3.15 -14.13
CA GLY A 24 -8.03 -2.89 -13.03
C GLY A 24 -8.06 -1.42 -12.60
N GLN A 25 -8.16 -0.51 -13.56
CA GLN A 25 -8.30 0.92 -13.26
C GLN A 25 -9.63 1.25 -12.56
N GLU A 26 -10.73 0.64 -12.96
CA GLU A 26 -12.02 0.77 -12.26
C GLU A 26 -11.94 0.29 -10.81
N ARG A 27 -11.22 -0.82 -10.55
CA ARG A 27 -10.99 -1.32 -9.18
C ARG A 27 -10.17 -0.33 -8.36
N LEU A 28 -9.11 0.24 -8.92
CA LEU A 28 -8.29 1.26 -8.25
C LEU A 28 -9.13 2.48 -7.87
N LEU A 29 -9.92 3.01 -8.81
CA LEU A 29 -10.80 4.15 -8.57
C LEU A 29 -11.90 3.88 -7.52
N GLY A 30 -12.31 2.64 -7.39
CA GLY A 30 -13.29 2.22 -6.36
C GLY A 30 -12.66 1.83 -5.02
N ALA A 31 -11.34 1.70 -4.95
CA ALA A 31 -10.66 1.16 -3.78
C ALA A 31 -10.49 2.16 -2.65
N ARG A 32 -10.43 1.64 -1.43
CA ARG A 32 -10.08 2.34 -0.20
C ARG A 32 -8.83 1.71 0.39
N ILE A 33 -7.72 2.47 0.42
CA ILE A 33 -6.44 2.04 1.01
C ILE A 33 -6.19 2.80 2.31
N LEU A 34 -5.80 2.08 3.35
CA LEU A 34 -5.21 2.64 4.55
C LEU A 34 -3.68 2.62 4.41
N LEU A 35 -3.07 3.79 4.41
CA LEU A 35 -1.61 3.97 4.36
C LEU A 35 -1.10 4.40 5.73
N VAL A 36 -0.19 3.63 6.29
CA VAL A 36 0.37 3.83 7.64
C VAL A 36 1.89 3.81 7.59
N GLY A 37 2.52 4.72 8.29
CA GLY A 37 3.97 4.77 8.44
C GLY A 37 4.47 6.13 8.87
N ASP A 38 5.79 6.27 9.04
CA ASP A 38 6.41 7.56 9.30
C ASP A 38 6.30 8.46 8.07
N ALA A 39 6.15 9.77 8.28
CA ALA A 39 5.92 10.76 7.23
C ALA A 39 6.85 10.59 6.02
N ARG A 40 8.16 10.51 6.26
CA ARG A 40 9.17 10.37 5.21
C ARG A 40 9.08 9.06 4.43
N ASP A 41 8.59 8.00 5.06
CA ASP A 41 8.55 6.65 4.48
C ASP A 41 7.32 6.42 3.62
N ILE A 42 6.25 7.21 3.88
CA ILE A 42 4.99 7.10 3.13
C ILE A 42 4.83 8.17 2.05
N GLU A 43 5.69 9.20 1.98
CA GLU A 43 5.56 10.29 1.00
C GLU A 43 5.56 9.78 -0.45
N ALA A 44 6.57 8.98 -0.84
CA ALA A 44 6.65 8.42 -2.18
C ALA A 44 5.54 7.36 -2.45
N PRO A 45 5.25 6.40 -1.56
CA PRO A 45 4.08 5.54 -1.63
C PRO A 45 2.77 6.30 -1.83
N PHE A 46 2.53 7.36 -1.06
CA PHE A 46 1.34 8.19 -1.18
C PHE A 46 1.23 8.84 -2.57
N ALA A 47 2.31 9.51 -3.03
CA ALA A 47 2.33 10.14 -4.35
C ALA A 47 2.05 9.14 -5.48
N TYR A 48 2.60 7.91 -5.36
CA TYR A 48 2.33 6.84 -6.31
C TYR A 48 0.86 6.40 -6.31
N LEU A 49 0.26 6.21 -5.14
CA LEU A 49 -1.15 5.81 -5.02
C LEU A 49 -2.10 6.89 -5.55
N VAL A 50 -1.80 8.17 -5.29
CA VAL A 50 -2.54 9.32 -5.88
C VAL A 50 -2.41 9.29 -7.40
N GLY A 51 -1.20 9.19 -7.93
CA GLY A 51 -0.95 9.13 -9.38
C GLY A 51 -1.61 7.93 -10.05
N ALA A 52 -1.70 6.79 -9.35
CA ALA A 52 -2.36 5.59 -9.81
C ALA A 52 -3.90 5.69 -9.82
N GLY A 53 -4.48 6.69 -9.16
CA GLY A 53 -5.92 6.89 -9.08
C GLY A 53 -6.62 5.96 -8.11
N VAL A 54 -6.03 5.74 -6.94
CA VAL A 54 -6.71 5.03 -5.84
C VAL A 54 -7.81 5.92 -5.28
N GLY A 55 -9.07 5.50 -5.39
CA GLY A 55 -10.24 6.35 -5.14
C GLY A 55 -10.29 6.99 -3.75
N THR A 56 -9.87 6.26 -2.71
CA THR A 56 -9.76 6.82 -1.35
C THR A 56 -8.47 6.35 -0.70
N ILE A 57 -7.66 7.29 -0.22
CA ILE A 57 -6.46 7.02 0.57
C ILE A 57 -6.71 7.56 1.99
N ILE A 58 -6.73 6.64 2.95
CA ILE A 58 -6.82 6.96 4.37
C ILE A 58 -5.40 7.00 4.90
N VAL A 59 -4.95 8.15 5.42
CA VAL A 59 -3.58 8.29 5.91
C VAL A 59 -3.57 8.36 7.42
N ASN A 60 -2.82 7.45 8.04
CA ASN A 60 -2.53 7.50 9.46
C ASN A 60 -1.02 7.73 9.65
N ALA A 61 -0.64 9.00 9.69
CA ALA A 61 0.73 9.42 9.93
C ALA A 61 0.76 10.72 10.71
N ALA A 62 1.54 10.78 11.77
CA ALA A 62 1.76 12.01 12.52
C ALA A 62 2.52 13.02 11.64
N GLY A 63 1.97 14.22 11.43
CA GLY A 63 2.68 15.36 10.85
C GLY A 63 2.70 15.47 9.32
N VAL A 64 1.95 14.66 8.57
CA VAL A 64 2.01 14.59 7.09
C VAL A 64 0.93 15.41 6.39
N ILE A 65 -0.06 15.92 7.11
CA ILE A 65 -1.30 16.48 6.53
C ILE A 65 -1.04 17.64 5.55
N ASP A 66 -0.06 18.50 5.81
CA ASP A 66 0.18 19.69 4.98
C ASP A 66 0.86 19.39 3.63
N SER A 67 1.83 18.47 3.60
CA SER A 67 2.45 18.04 2.33
C SER A 67 1.53 17.13 1.51
N ILE A 68 0.69 16.36 2.15
CA ILE A 68 -0.35 15.52 1.53
C ILE A 68 -1.45 16.36 0.88
N ALA A 69 -1.89 17.45 1.51
CA ALA A 69 -2.89 18.35 0.94
C ALA A 69 -2.43 18.93 -0.41
N ALA A 70 -1.15 19.28 -0.54
CA ALA A 70 -0.60 19.77 -1.81
C ALA A 70 -0.58 18.70 -2.93
N MET A 71 -0.47 17.43 -2.58
CA MET A 71 -0.49 16.33 -3.57
C MET A 71 -1.90 15.90 -3.97
N HIS A 72 -2.92 16.17 -3.14
CA HIS A 72 -4.32 15.91 -3.46
C HIS A 72 -4.77 16.65 -4.74
N ASP A 73 -4.28 17.87 -4.96
CA ASP A 73 -4.61 18.67 -6.14
C ASP A 73 -4.07 18.06 -7.45
N LEU A 74 -3.19 17.06 -7.38
CA LEU A 74 -2.61 16.41 -8.56
C LEU A 74 -3.57 15.43 -9.24
N ASN A 75 -4.58 14.92 -8.53
CA ASN A 75 -5.51 13.95 -9.10
C ASN A 75 -6.94 14.14 -8.56
N PRO A 76 -7.86 14.74 -9.33
CA PRO A 76 -9.23 15.01 -8.90
C PRO A 76 -10.09 13.76 -8.69
N ASP A 77 -9.63 12.59 -9.12
CA ASP A 77 -10.33 11.31 -8.92
C ASP A 77 -10.05 10.68 -7.54
N VAL A 78 -9.13 11.26 -6.75
CA VAL A 78 -8.66 10.71 -5.48
C VAL A 78 -9.17 11.53 -4.30
N THR A 79 -9.69 10.86 -3.28
CA THR A 79 -10.06 11.45 -2.00
C THR A 79 -9.04 11.06 -0.94
N VAL A 80 -8.52 12.04 -0.21
CA VAL A 80 -7.60 11.82 0.91
C VAL A 80 -8.32 12.16 2.22
N THR A 81 -8.18 11.32 3.25
CA THR A 81 -8.82 11.50 4.55
C THR A 81 -7.99 10.85 5.66
N ASP A 82 -8.18 11.27 6.90
CA ASP A 82 -7.67 10.62 8.11
C ASP A 82 -8.76 9.78 8.83
N GLU A 83 -9.98 9.79 8.31
CA GLU A 83 -11.12 9.12 8.93
C GLU A 83 -11.26 7.65 8.52
N LEU A 84 -11.03 6.75 9.47
CA LEU A 84 -11.23 5.30 9.32
C LEU A 84 -12.70 4.93 9.64
N LYS A 85 -13.66 5.38 8.83
CA LYS A 85 -15.12 5.19 9.09
C LYS A 85 -15.76 4.04 8.33
N ALA A 86 -15.07 3.42 7.40
CA ALA A 86 -15.65 2.39 6.51
C ALA A 86 -14.68 1.24 6.27
N PRO A 87 -15.19 0.07 5.85
CA PRO A 87 -14.34 -1.06 5.49
C PRO A 87 -13.25 -0.63 4.50
N THR A 88 -12.05 -1.13 4.69
CA THR A 88 -10.86 -0.83 3.90
C THR A 88 -10.51 -2.05 3.06
N ASP A 89 -10.27 -1.85 1.77
CA ASP A 89 -9.95 -2.96 0.87
C ASP A 89 -8.53 -3.47 1.11
N LEU A 90 -7.59 -2.57 1.41
CA LEU A 90 -6.20 -2.91 1.71
C LEU A 90 -5.60 -1.95 2.74
N ALA A 91 -4.81 -2.49 3.67
CA ALA A 91 -3.86 -1.70 4.44
C ALA A 91 -2.44 -1.89 3.89
N LEU A 92 -1.76 -0.78 3.61
CA LEU A 92 -0.34 -0.71 3.30
C LEU A 92 0.39 -0.12 4.51
N LEU A 93 1.11 -0.98 5.22
CA LEU A 93 1.82 -0.65 6.45
C LEU A 93 3.31 -0.54 6.16
N ILE A 94 3.87 0.66 6.23
CA ILE A 94 5.28 0.96 6.02
C ILE A 94 5.94 1.15 7.40
N VAL A 95 6.59 0.10 7.89
CA VAL A 95 7.16 0.04 9.23
C VAL A 95 8.62 0.48 9.16
N GLY A 96 8.86 1.78 9.36
CA GLY A 96 10.17 2.42 9.34
C GLY A 96 10.73 2.73 10.75
N SER A 97 9.91 2.52 11.79
CA SER A 97 10.28 2.75 13.19
C SER A 97 9.50 1.84 14.14
N GLU A 98 9.90 1.80 15.40
CA GLU A 98 9.18 1.07 16.44
C GLU A 98 7.79 1.69 16.71
N GLU A 99 7.63 2.99 16.51
CA GLU A 99 6.33 3.66 16.66
C GLU A 99 5.38 3.27 15.51
N ALA A 100 5.83 3.32 14.27
CA ALA A 100 5.06 2.83 13.12
C ALA A 100 4.68 1.36 13.28
N ARG A 101 5.57 0.52 13.85
CA ARG A 101 5.28 -0.88 14.15
C ARG A 101 4.12 -1.05 15.13
N LYS A 102 4.11 -0.28 16.22
CA LYS A 102 3.02 -0.32 17.24
C LYS A 102 1.68 0.10 16.64
N ILE A 103 1.66 1.19 15.86
CA ILE A 103 0.46 1.67 15.18
C ILE A 103 -0.04 0.59 14.20
N ALA A 104 0.86 -0.03 13.43
CA ALA A 104 0.52 -1.10 12.50
C ALA A 104 -0.09 -2.31 13.22
N GLU A 105 0.44 -2.71 14.39
CA GLU A 105 -0.13 -3.79 15.20
C GLU A 105 -1.54 -3.48 15.71
N GLU A 106 -1.81 -2.27 16.16
CA GLU A 106 -3.13 -1.84 16.62
C GLU A 106 -4.14 -1.89 15.47
N ILE A 107 -3.75 -1.38 14.29
CA ILE A 107 -4.60 -1.39 13.11
C ILE A 107 -4.95 -2.82 12.69
N VAL A 108 -4.00 -3.73 12.68
CA VAL A 108 -4.24 -5.14 12.30
C VAL A 108 -5.18 -5.82 13.30
N LYS A 109 -5.10 -5.47 14.59
CA LYS A 109 -5.99 -6.04 15.62
C LYS A 109 -7.44 -5.57 15.51
N ASP A 110 -7.64 -4.30 15.17
CA ASP A 110 -8.93 -3.64 15.27
C ASP A 110 -9.62 -3.40 13.91
N SER A 111 -8.94 -3.65 12.81
CA SER A 111 -9.42 -3.22 11.50
C SER A 111 -10.23 -4.28 10.75
N HIS A 112 -11.25 -3.80 10.05
CA HIS A 112 -12.00 -4.56 9.05
C HIS A 112 -11.32 -4.43 7.68
N VAL A 113 -10.01 -4.73 7.63
CA VAL A 113 -9.19 -4.67 6.41
C VAL A 113 -9.30 -6.01 5.68
N ARG A 114 -9.55 -5.99 4.37
CA ARG A 114 -9.65 -7.21 3.56
C ARG A 114 -8.30 -7.78 3.20
N GLY A 115 -7.36 -6.94 2.75
CA GLY A 115 -6.02 -7.33 2.38
C GLY A 115 -4.97 -6.51 3.13
N LEU A 116 -3.75 -7.03 3.20
CA LEU A 116 -2.68 -6.41 3.96
C LEU A 116 -1.35 -6.56 3.22
N VAL A 117 -0.61 -5.47 3.10
CA VAL A 117 0.80 -5.45 2.69
C VAL A 117 1.60 -4.75 3.77
N ILE A 118 2.60 -5.42 4.30
CA ILE A 118 3.48 -4.91 5.35
C ILE A 118 4.89 -4.82 4.78
N ALA A 119 5.49 -3.64 4.82
CA ALA A 119 6.91 -3.43 4.54
C ALA A 119 7.64 -3.14 5.85
N ARG A 120 8.61 -3.96 6.21
CA ARG A 120 9.58 -3.68 7.27
C ARG A 120 10.82 -3.09 6.64
N LEU A 121 11.21 -1.90 7.12
CA LEU A 121 12.32 -1.13 6.57
C LEU A 121 13.63 -1.29 7.39
N ASP A 122 13.67 -2.25 8.32
CA ASP A 122 14.87 -2.64 9.07
C ASP A 122 15.63 -3.79 8.39
N GLU A 123 16.81 -4.13 8.86
CA GLU A 123 17.62 -5.25 8.37
C GLU A 123 17.28 -6.57 9.11
N PRO A 124 17.06 -7.66 8.39
CA PRO A 124 16.85 -7.73 6.93
C PRO A 124 15.49 -7.13 6.55
N GLY A 125 15.44 -6.44 5.39
CA GLY A 125 14.19 -5.87 4.91
C GLY A 125 13.17 -6.92 4.52
N LYS A 126 11.88 -6.63 4.72
CA LYS A 126 10.84 -7.62 4.44
C LYS A 126 9.57 -7.00 3.91
N ILE A 127 8.95 -7.66 2.93
CA ILE A 127 7.57 -7.39 2.51
C ILE A 127 6.74 -8.64 2.73
N VAL A 128 5.59 -8.49 3.38
CA VAL A 128 4.60 -9.54 3.57
C VAL A 128 3.32 -9.13 2.86
N VAL A 129 2.83 -10.00 1.98
CA VAL A 129 1.61 -9.80 1.19
C VAL A 129 0.56 -10.79 1.68
N ILE A 130 -0.56 -10.29 2.17
CA ILE A 130 -1.67 -11.09 2.71
C ILE A 130 -2.96 -10.66 2.00
N PRO A 131 -3.41 -11.39 0.97
CA PRO A 131 -4.61 -11.04 0.21
C PRO A 131 -5.91 -11.09 1.00
N ASP A 132 -5.95 -11.95 2.04
CA ASP A 132 -7.07 -12.07 2.97
C ASP A 132 -6.57 -11.94 4.41
N ALA A 133 -6.79 -10.77 4.99
CA ALA A 133 -6.23 -10.38 6.28
C ALA A 133 -7.12 -10.75 7.48
N ARG A 134 -8.22 -11.48 7.30
CA ARG A 134 -9.19 -11.81 8.38
C ARG A 134 -8.56 -12.47 9.61
N ASN A 135 -7.42 -13.11 9.48
CA ASN A 135 -6.68 -13.75 10.56
C ASN A 135 -5.19 -13.34 10.59
N ALA A 136 -4.87 -12.20 9.98
CA ALA A 136 -3.50 -11.72 9.92
C ALA A 136 -2.99 -11.38 11.33
N ARG A 137 -1.71 -11.69 11.57
CA ARG A 137 -0.98 -11.30 12.78
C ARG A 137 0.36 -10.72 12.37
N ILE A 138 0.72 -9.58 12.93
CA ILE A 138 2.10 -9.10 12.87
C ILE A 138 2.85 -9.84 13.97
N VAL A 139 3.72 -10.78 13.59
CA VAL A 139 4.33 -11.74 14.52
C VAL A 139 5.71 -11.29 15.00
N GLU A 140 6.31 -10.31 14.35
CA GLU A 140 7.70 -9.93 14.63
C GLU A 140 7.79 -8.78 15.61
N ALA A 141 8.30 -9.07 16.82
CA ALA A 141 8.55 -8.07 17.86
C ALA A 141 9.85 -7.29 17.58
N GLY A 142 9.83 -6.01 17.91
CA GLY A 142 10.97 -5.12 17.78
C GLY A 142 11.18 -4.57 16.37
N PHE A 143 12.03 -3.55 16.29
CA PHE A 143 12.49 -2.92 15.07
C PHE A 143 14.01 -2.80 15.14
N GLY A 144 14.69 -3.27 14.09
CA GLY A 144 16.14 -3.29 14.00
C GLY A 144 16.74 -1.98 13.46
N THR A 145 17.93 -2.08 12.89
CA THR A 145 18.56 -0.96 12.19
C THR A 145 17.85 -0.75 10.84
N ARG A 146 17.56 0.50 10.50
CA ARG A 146 16.96 0.86 9.22
C ARG A 146 17.84 0.39 8.05
N SER A 147 17.24 -0.27 7.09
CA SER A 147 17.92 -0.73 5.88
C SER A 147 18.34 0.43 4.98
N GLU A 148 19.49 0.32 4.31
CA GLU A 148 19.87 1.23 3.22
C GLU A 148 18.93 1.14 2.01
N SER A 149 18.24 0.00 1.86
CA SER A 149 17.24 -0.25 0.80
C SER A 149 15.81 0.14 1.20
N ALA A 150 15.62 0.84 2.32
CA ALA A 150 14.30 1.12 2.89
C ALA A 150 13.32 1.75 1.90
N ASP A 151 13.75 2.77 1.14
CA ASP A 151 12.89 3.46 0.17
C ASP A 151 12.49 2.53 -0.99
N PHE A 152 13.41 1.68 -1.44
CA PHE A 152 13.12 0.66 -2.45
C PHE A 152 12.09 -0.36 -1.93
N ILE A 153 12.24 -0.83 -0.70
CA ILE A 153 11.32 -1.77 -0.05
C ILE A 153 9.92 -1.16 0.08
N ALA A 154 9.82 0.11 0.50
CA ALA A 154 8.56 0.82 0.61
C ALA A 154 7.84 0.94 -0.74
N MET A 155 8.57 1.29 -1.80
CA MET A 155 8.01 1.40 -3.15
C MET A 155 7.62 0.05 -3.74
N LEU A 156 8.40 -1.01 -3.49
CA LEU A 156 8.04 -2.35 -3.95
C LEU A 156 6.79 -2.87 -3.23
N ALA A 157 6.65 -2.62 -1.92
CA ALA A 157 5.42 -2.93 -1.19
C ALA A 157 4.21 -2.18 -1.74
N THR A 158 4.41 -0.91 -2.16
CA THR A 158 3.37 -0.12 -2.81
C THR A 158 2.93 -0.73 -4.15
N ALA A 159 3.89 -1.24 -4.94
CA ALA A 159 3.59 -1.95 -6.17
C ALA A 159 2.84 -3.28 -5.92
N GLU A 160 3.15 -4.01 -4.85
CA GLU A 160 2.39 -5.19 -4.44
C GLU A 160 0.95 -4.83 -4.03
N ALA A 161 0.76 -3.74 -3.28
CA ALA A 161 -0.56 -3.22 -2.93
C ALA A 161 -1.38 -2.84 -4.18
N PHE A 162 -0.75 -2.14 -5.13
CA PHE A 162 -1.36 -1.82 -6.43
C PHE A 162 -1.82 -3.09 -7.17
N LYS A 163 -0.95 -4.10 -7.27
CA LYS A 163 -1.26 -5.36 -7.96
C LYS A 163 -2.45 -6.09 -7.34
N LEU A 164 -2.54 -6.13 -6.00
CA LEU A 164 -3.65 -6.74 -5.30
C LEU A 164 -4.98 -6.04 -5.65
N ILE A 165 -5.01 -4.72 -5.61
CA ILE A 165 -6.23 -3.95 -5.87
C ILE A 165 -6.61 -3.99 -7.34
N ALA A 166 -5.67 -3.79 -8.25
CA ALA A 166 -5.91 -3.85 -9.68
C ALA A 166 -6.37 -5.26 -10.13
N GLY A 167 -6.16 -6.29 -9.27
CA GLY A 167 -6.47 -7.67 -9.59
C GLY A 167 -5.53 -8.24 -10.67
N TYR A 168 -4.27 -7.87 -10.60
CA TYR A 168 -3.23 -8.32 -11.52
C TYR A 168 -3.03 -9.84 -11.51
N ALA A 169 -3.26 -10.49 -10.36
CA ALA A 169 -3.27 -11.94 -10.22
C ALA A 169 -4.71 -12.42 -9.98
N GLU A 170 -5.14 -13.46 -10.70
CA GLU A 170 -6.46 -14.07 -10.52
C GLU A 170 -6.62 -14.67 -9.13
N ASN A 171 -5.55 -15.29 -8.59
CA ASN A 171 -5.50 -15.87 -7.26
C ASN A 171 -4.23 -15.39 -6.53
N PRO A 172 -4.28 -14.20 -5.90
CA PRO A 172 -3.13 -13.70 -5.17
C PRO A 172 -2.84 -14.62 -3.97
N SER A 173 -1.58 -15.05 -3.86
CA SER A 173 -1.13 -15.91 -2.77
C SER A 173 -0.50 -15.09 -1.66
N HIS A 174 -0.56 -15.62 -0.43
CA HIS A 174 0.24 -15.09 0.67
C HIS A 174 1.73 -15.25 0.31
N ALA A 175 2.47 -14.15 0.33
CA ALA A 175 3.89 -14.15 -0.05
C ALA A 175 4.73 -13.34 0.94
N THR A 176 5.97 -13.77 1.12
CA THR A 176 6.99 -13.04 1.86
C THR A 176 8.19 -12.81 0.95
N ILE A 177 8.64 -11.57 0.87
CA ILE A 177 9.84 -11.16 0.12
C ILE A 177 10.83 -10.63 1.16
N GLU A 178 11.99 -11.25 1.25
CA GLU A 178 13.07 -10.89 2.16
C GLU A 178 14.23 -10.27 1.38
N PHE A 179 14.82 -9.21 1.92
CA PHE A 179 15.95 -8.48 1.35
C PHE A 179 17.13 -8.55 2.33
N ASP A 180 18.21 -9.21 1.90
CA ASP A 180 19.46 -9.33 2.66
C ASP A 180 20.57 -8.69 1.80
N GLY A 181 20.81 -7.40 1.99
CA GLY A 181 21.69 -6.63 1.14
C GLY A 181 21.23 -6.65 -0.32
N PHE A 182 22.00 -7.32 -1.19
CA PHE A 182 21.68 -7.45 -2.62
C PHE A 182 20.91 -8.73 -2.98
N GLU A 183 20.64 -9.60 -2.01
CA GLU A 183 19.89 -10.83 -2.24
C GLU A 183 18.40 -10.62 -1.98
N THR A 184 17.58 -11.14 -2.88
CA THR A 184 16.13 -11.13 -2.72
C THR A 184 15.62 -12.57 -2.69
N ARG A 185 14.85 -12.94 -1.67
CA ARG A 185 14.23 -14.24 -1.51
C ARG A 185 12.72 -14.11 -1.46
N VAL A 186 12.04 -14.83 -2.33
CA VAL A 186 10.57 -14.86 -2.37
C VAL A 186 10.09 -16.22 -1.87
N ARG A 187 9.20 -16.19 -0.88
CA ARG A 187 8.49 -17.38 -0.39
C ARG A 187 7.00 -17.18 -0.60
N VAL A 188 6.38 -18.10 -1.29
CA VAL A 188 4.91 -18.15 -1.42
C VAL A 188 4.42 -19.15 -0.36
N ASN A 189 3.54 -18.67 0.51
CA ASN A 189 2.95 -19.50 1.55
C ASN A 189 1.62 -20.05 1.03
N PRO A 190 1.37 -21.36 1.15
CA PRO A 190 0.14 -21.99 0.71
C PRO A 190 -1.09 -21.53 1.50
#